data_d0b0a3f1a1d79bbc4d551c29d415519f
#
_entry.id   d0b0a3f1a1d79bbc4d551c29d415519f
#
_cell.length_a   1.000
_cell.length_b   1.000
_cell.length_c   1.000
_cell.angle_alpha   90.00
_cell.angle_beta   90.00
_cell.angle_gamma   90.00
#
_symmetry.space_group_name_H-M   'P 1'
#
loop_
_entity.id
_entity.type
_entity.pdbx_description
1 polymer ?
#
loop_
_entity_poly.entity_id
_entity_poly.type
_entity_poly.pdbx_seq_one_letter_code
_entity_poly.pdbx_strand_id
1 'polypeptide(L)'
;EAVLGGVSSGVVGLDRDGKVTLPNATARELLGKKDTDLIGRMLADVIPEFKGLLAITNQKKRRFGEEQIILQQQNSHLILRARIVSEVIEGRVIGYVVTFDDVTSLLSAQRKAAWSDIARRIAHEXKNPLTPIQLASDRLLKKYRPDDQKAAXQFEEYVRIIMRQVDDIGRMVDEFSAFARMPQPEMDRHSLLEIVNGQISLFASKDLSLDVEIDDAKQDYTTICDAGLVRQALTNLLQNAKDSLQEHHVAAPAIRISMASEDDMIAITLADNGPGFPEMDLGKLLEPYVTTRQKGTGLGLAIVSKIMEDHGGNMQLGKADGGGALVCLKFPIHTTTRNGKII
;
A
#
# COMPACT_ATOMS: atom_id res chain seq x y z
N GLU A 1 0.87 27.77 29.49
CA GLU A 1 1.48 26.50 29.05
C GLU A 1 0.51 25.31 29.20
N ALA A 2 -0.22 25.19 30.31
CA ALA A 2 -1.12 24.04 30.56
C ALA A 2 -2.26 23.92 29.54
N VAL A 3 -2.77 25.02 28.99
CA VAL A 3 -3.89 25.01 28.03
C VAL A 3 -3.46 24.55 26.63
N LEU A 4 -2.19 24.79 26.25
CA LEU A 4 -1.68 24.43 24.94
C LEU A 4 -1.17 22.95 24.86
N GLY A 5 -0.97 22.32 26.01
CA GLY A 5 -0.46 20.94 26.08
C GLY A 5 -1.50 19.86 25.78
N GLY A 6 -2.79 20.19 25.80
CA GLY A 6 -3.88 19.24 25.52
C GLY A 6 -4.53 19.38 24.14
N VAL A 7 -3.97 20.24 23.26
CA VAL A 7 -4.50 20.48 21.93
C VAL A 7 -3.85 19.51 20.94
N SER A 8 -4.65 18.73 20.23
CA SER A 8 -4.19 17.76 19.21
C SER A 8 -3.57 18.43 17.97
N SER A 9 -3.84 19.73 17.78
CA SER A 9 -3.25 20.51 16.67
C SER A 9 -1.87 21.05 17.05
N GLY A 10 -0.96 21.12 16.09
CA GLY A 10 0.27 21.89 16.25
C GLY A 10 -0.05 23.38 16.30
N VAL A 11 0.50 24.08 17.29
CA VAL A 11 0.31 25.53 17.47
C VAL A 11 1.69 26.20 17.59
N VAL A 12 1.91 27.26 16.78
CA VAL A 12 3.13 28.04 16.81
C VAL A 12 2.77 29.52 16.88
N GLY A 13 3.20 30.18 17.93
CA GLY A 13 3.16 31.64 18.02
C GLY A 13 4.32 32.27 17.28
N LEU A 14 4.06 33.34 16.55
CA LEU A 14 5.08 34.11 15.82
C LEU A 14 5.01 35.58 16.23
N ASP A 15 6.18 36.23 16.27
CA ASP A 15 6.22 37.69 16.40
C ASP A 15 5.82 38.38 15.06
N ARG A 16 5.79 39.69 15.04
CA ARG A 16 5.43 40.48 13.84
C ARG A 16 6.36 40.27 12.65
N ASP A 17 7.57 39.81 12.89
CA ASP A 17 8.56 39.53 11.85
C ASP A 17 8.48 38.09 11.33
N GLY A 18 7.68 37.23 11.95
CA GLY A 18 7.52 35.81 11.59
C GLY A 18 8.47 34.87 12.31
N LYS A 19 9.14 35.34 13.39
CA LYS A 19 10.00 34.47 14.23
C LYS A 19 9.16 33.72 15.24
N VAL A 20 9.51 32.46 15.43
CA VAL A 20 8.82 31.57 16.37
C VAL A 20 9.05 32.05 17.83
N THR A 21 7.95 32.28 18.53
CA THR A 21 7.97 32.68 19.95
C THR A 21 7.61 31.49 20.88
N LEU A 22 6.60 30.70 20.48
CA LEU A 22 6.09 29.62 21.34
C LEU A 22 5.51 28.48 20.49
N PRO A 23 6.21 27.34 20.38
CA PRO A 23 5.63 26.12 19.81
C PRO A 23 5.03 25.24 20.92
N ASN A 24 3.87 24.60 20.67
CA ASN A 24 3.36 23.60 21.60
C ASN A 24 4.02 22.22 21.37
N ALA A 25 3.72 21.25 22.23
CA ALA A 25 4.29 19.89 22.14
C ALA A 25 3.97 19.22 20.79
N THR A 26 2.72 19.29 20.36
CA THR A 26 2.25 18.72 19.07
C THR A 26 2.98 19.35 17.89
N ALA A 27 3.22 20.67 17.90
CA ALA A 27 3.96 21.34 16.82
C ALA A 27 5.40 20.79 16.72
N ARG A 28 6.09 20.60 17.84
CA ARG A 28 7.44 20.03 17.84
C ARG A 28 7.44 18.61 17.23
N GLU A 29 6.48 17.79 17.62
CA GLU A 29 6.34 16.40 17.16
C GLU A 29 6.07 16.35 15.66
N LEU A 30 5.04 17.07 15.19
CA LEU A 30 4.66 17.08 13.76
C LEU A 30 5.76 17.66 12.85
N LEU A 31 6.47 18.70 13.32
CA LEU A 31 7.57 19.30 12.55
C LEU A 31 8.90 18.54 12.70
N GLY A 32 9.00 17.59 13.63
CA GLY A 32 10.24 16.86 13.91
C GLY A 32 11.38 17.78 14.40
N LYS A 33 11.05 18.86 15.16
CA LYS A 33 12.00 19.88 15.57
C LYS A 33 11.94 20.10 17.09
N LYS A 34 13.09 20.46 17.68
CA LYS A 34 13.21 20.84 19.10
C LYS A 34 13.01 22.34 19.28
N ASP A 35 12.74 22.77 20.51
CA ASP A 35 12.62 24.22 20.85
C ASP A 35 13.84 25.02 20.42
N THR A 36 15.04 24.46 20.59
CA THR A 36 16.31 25.09 20.20
C THR A 36 16.41 25.35 18.70
N ASP A 37 15.70 24.60 17.89
CA ASP A 37 15.74 24.72 16.43
C ASP A 37 14.66 25.69 15.92
N LEU A 38 13.63 25.94 16.71
CA LEU A 38 12.47 26.74 16.35
C LEU A 38 12.50 28.15 16.94
N ILE A 39 12.63 28.26 18.27
CA ILE A 39 12.44 29.52 18.99
C ILE A 39 13.46 30.58 18.55
N GLY A 40 12.98 31.78 18.24
CA GLY A 40 13.78 32.92 17.81
C GLY A 40 14.18 32.91 16.33
N ARG A 41 13.87 31.84 15.59
CA ARG A 41 14.17 31.74 14.16
C ARG A 41 12.92 32.00 13.31
N MET A 42 13.12 32.45 12.08
CA MET A 42 12.02 32.60 11.12
C MET A 42 11.43 31.25 10.79
N LEU A 43 10.12 31.10 10.94
CA LEU A 43 9.45 29.82 10.64
C LEU A 43 9.73 29.37 9.19
N ALA A 44 9.72 30.32 8.24
CA ALA A 44 9.99 30.03 6.82
C ALA A 44 11.44 29.60 6.53
N ASP A 45 12.40 29.89 7.41
CA ASP A 45 13.79 29.45 7.24
C ASP A 45 13.98 28.04 7.80
N VAL A 46 13.26 27.71 8.88
CA VAL A 46 13.36 26.39 9.53
C VAL A 46 12.51 25.36 8.76
N ILE A 47 11.32 25.77 8.30
CA ILE A 47 10.38 24.94 7.53
C ILE A 47 9.95 25.74 6.28
N PRO A 48 10.69 25.64 5.18
CA PRO A 48 10.43 26.44 3.97
C PRO A 48 9.02 26.29 3.39
N GLU A 49 8.39 25.16 3.65
CA GLU A 49 7.04 24.85 3.17
C GLU A 49 5.98 25.80 3.73
N PHE A 50 6.23 26.47 4.86
CA PHE A 50 5.33 27.50 5.42
C PHE A 50 5.45 28.87 4.77
N LYS A 51 6.37 29.06 3.82
CA LYS A 51 6.59 30.35 3.12
C LYS A 51 5.31 30.88 2.44
N GLY A 52 4.57 30.01 1.77
CA GLY A 52 3.31 30.35 1.10
C GLY A 52 2.29 30.91 2.07
N LEU A 53 2.07 30.18 3.16
CA LEU A 53 1.11 30.55 4.21
C LEU A 53 1.44 31.91 4.84
N LEU A 54 2.73 32.17 5.13
CA LEU A 54 3.18 33.45 5.69
C LEU A 54 3.02 34.60 4.70
N ALA A 55 3.20 34.37 3.41
CA ALA A 55 3.03 35.38 2.36
C ALA A 55 1.56 35.84 2.23
N ILE A 56 0.59 34.98 2.55
CA ILE A 56 -0.85 35.29 2.48
C ILE A 56 -1.18 36.46 3.42
N THR A 57 -0.60 36.50 4.63
CA THR A 57 -0.85 37.53 5.62
C THR A 57 -0.18 38.85 5.29
N ASN A 58 0.94 38.82 4.54
CA ASN A 58 1.65 40.03 4.11
C ASN A 58 0.97 40.74 2.92
N GLN A 59 0.13 40.01 2.16
CA GLN A 59 -0.60 40.58 1.03
C GLN A 59 -1.98 41.10 1.48
N LYS A 60 -2.09 42.44 1.63
CA LYS A 60 -3.36 43.18 1.77
C LYS A 60 -4.32 42.75 2.91
N LYS A 61 -3.97 43.09 4.15
CA LYS A 61 -4.92 43.15 5.27
C LYS A 61 -5.81 41.90 5.52
N ARG A 62 -5.40 40.76 5.05
CA ARG A 62 -6.10 39.52 5.41
C ARG A 62 -5.71 39.12 6.83
N ARG A 63 -6.68 39.05 7.73
CA ARG A 63 -6.49 38.59 9.10
C ARG A 63 -6.31 37.09 9.23
N PHE A 64 -6.52 36.35 8.13
CA PHE A 64 -6.59 34.90 8.12
C PHE A 64 -6.08 34.33 6.80
N GLY A 65 -5.31 33.25 6.87
CA GLY A 65 -4.88 32.45 5.73
C GLY A 65 -4.96 30.98 6.02
N GLU A 66 -5.21 30.17 5.02
CA GLU A 66 -5.24 28.71 5.12
C GLU A 66 -4.54 28.11 3.90
N GLU A 67 -3.72 27.08 4.13
CA GLU A 67 -2.99 26.40 3.07
C GLU A 67 -2.75 24.93 3.46
N GLN A 68 -2.68 24.05 2.48
CA GLN A 68 -2.28 22.67 2.65
C GLN A 68 -0.78 22.55 2.41
N ILE A 69 -0.05 22.09 3.41
CA ILE A 69 1.42 21.97 3.40
C ILE A 69 1.81 20.51 3.39
N ILE A 70 2.72 20.13 2.50
CA ILE A 70 3.25 18.78 2.43
C ILE A 70 4.67 18.79 2.96
N LEU A 71 4.89 18.12 4.09
CA LEU A 71 6.23 17.93 4.66
C LEU A 71 6.78 16.56 4.26
N GLN A 72 7.98 16.54 3.74
CA GLN A 72 8.66 15.30 3.42
C GLN A 72 9.46 14.83 4.63
N GLN A 73 9.16 13.64 5.14
CA GLN A 73 9.93 12.96 6.18
C GLN A 73 10.68 11.77 5.55
N GLN A 74 11.63 11.19 6.27
CA GLN A 74 12.58 10.20 5.72
C GLN A 74 11.93 9.08 4.89
N ASN A 75 10.73 8.61 5.28
CA ASN A 75 10.04 7.52 4.59
C ASN A 75 8.54 7.80 4.32
N SER A 76 8.07 9.01 4.56
CA SER A 76 6.63 9.32 4.45
C SER A 76 6.38 10.79 4.12
N HIS A 77 5.18 11.07 3.65
CA HIS A 77 4.70 12.44 3.44
C HIS A 77 3.65 12.76 4.50
N LEU A 78 3.84 13.86 5.19
CA LEU A 78 2.87 14.38 6.15
C LEU A 78 2.10 15.54 5.49
N ILE A 79 0.78 15.45 5.46
CA ILE A 79 -0.08 16.49 4.88
C ILE A 79 -0.71 17.28 6.02
N LEU A 80 -0.27 18.53 6.16
CA LEU A 80 -0.77 19.43 7.19
C LEU A 80 -1.80 20.40 6.59
N ARG A 81 -2.95 20.53 7.25
CA ARG A 81 -3.86 21.66 6.99
C ARG A 81 -3.47 22.78 7.94
N ALA A 82 -2.82 23.79 7.41
CA ALA A 82 -2.26 24.90 8.19
C ALA A 82 -3.09 26.17 8.04
N ARG A 83 -3.27 26.88 9.15
CA ARG A 83 -3.96 28.16 9.23
C ARG A 83 -3.08 29.18 9.94
N ILE A 84 -3.14 30.40 9.48
CA ILE A 84 -2.46 31.53 10.12
C ILE A 84 -3.50 32.62 10.44
N VAL A 85 -3.41 33.15 11.65
CA VAL A 85 -4.27 34.25 12.12
C VAL A 85 -3.37 35.36 12.67
N SER A 86 -3.60 36.59 12.25
CA SER A 86 -2.88 37.76 12.80
C SER A 86 -3.49 38.17 14.15
N GLU A 87 -2.62 38.36 15.13
CA GLU A 87 -2.97 38.91 16.43
C GLU A 87 -2.89 40.46 16.37
N VAL A 88 -4.01 41.11 16.63
CA VAL A 88 -4.11 42.58 16.46
C VAL A 88 -4.52 43.22 17.79
N ILE A 89 -3.72 44.19 18.25
CA ILE A 89 -4.04 45.02 19.42
C ILE A 89 -4.03 46.49 18.95
N GLU A 90 -5.08 47.22 19.27
CA GLU A 90 -5.27 48.66 18.91
C GLU A 90 -5.03 48.92 17.41
N GLY A 91 -5.47 48.01 16.53
CA GLY A 91 -5.34 48.14 15.10
C GLY A 91 -3.95 47.85 14.54
N ARG A 92 -3.01 47.40 15.37
CA ARG A 92 -1.64 47.05 14.94
C ARG A 92 -1.42 45.56 15.10
N VAL A 93 -0.82 44.93 14.09
CA VAL A 93 -0.41 43.51 14.16
C VAL A 93 0.77 43.43 15.13
N ILE A 94 0.61 42.59 16.15
CA ILE A 94 1.66 42.34 17.15
C ILE A 94 2.30 40.95 16.95
N GLY A 95 1.66 40.07 16.20
CA GLY A 95 2.16 38.75 15.93
C GLY A 95 1.17 37.90 15.13
N TYR A 96 1.48 36.64 15.00
CA TYR A 96 0.62 35.67 14.30
C TYR A 96 0.54 34.38 15.12
N VAL A 97 -0.56 33.67 14.96
CA VAL A 97 -0.70 32.30 15.46
C VAL A 97 -0.88 31.39 14.24
N VAL A 98 -0.01 30.41 14.12
CA VAL A 98 -0.11 29.35 13.11
C VAL A 98 -0.60 28.09 13.79
N THR A 99 -1.69 27.52 13.30
CA THR A 99 -2.18 26.21 13.74
C THR A 99 -2.15 25.23 12.57
N PHE A 100 -1.88 23.98 12.83
CA PHE A 100 -1.87 22.95 11.77
C PHE A 100 -2.26 21.59 12.33
N ASP A 101 -3.04 20.88 11.52
CA ASP A 101 -3.54 19.54 11.80
C ASP A 101 -2.96 18.55 10.80
N ASP A 102 -2.55 17.38 11.26
CA ASP A 102 -2.23 16.27 10.37
C ASP A 102 -3.54 15.72 9.79
N VAL A 103 -3.71 15.89 8.48
CA VAL A 103 -4.88 15.39 7.75
C VAL A 103 -4.52 14.24 6.80
N THR A 104 -3.32 13.67 6.93
CA THR A 104 -2.81 12.62 6.05
C THR A 104 -3.75 11.40 6.01
N SER A 105 -4.07 10.87 7.17
CA SER A 105 -4.97 9.72 7.30
C SER A 105 -6.39 10.02 6.79
N LEU A 106 -6.91 11.21 7.12
CA LEU A 106 -8.24 11.63 6.69
C LEU A 106 -8.34 11.74 5.15
N LEU A 107 -7.36 12.41 4.52
CA LEU A 107 -7.33 12.56 3.07
C LEU A 107 -7.12 11.21 2.37
N SER A 108 -6.28 10.37 2.94
CA SER A 108 -6.07 9.00 2.43
C SER A 108 -7.38 8.20 2.47
N ALA A 109 -8.09 8.24 3.61
CA ALA A 109 -9.37 7.56 3.76
C ALA A 109 -10.44 8.09 2.78
N GLN A 110 -10.52 9.42 2.61
CA GLN A 110 -11.45 10.03 1.65
C GLN A 110 -11.13 9.61 0.20
N ARG A 111 -9.85 9.63 -0.17
CA ARG A 111 -9.41 9.19 -1.51
C ARG A 111 -9.74 7.70 -1.72
N LYS A 112 -9.48 6.85 -0.73
CA LYS A 112 -9.80 5.41 -0.79
C LYS A 112 -11.31 5.19 -0.98
N ALA A 113 -12.16 5.89 -0.22
CA ALA A 113 -13.61 5.75 -0.34
C ALA A 113 -14.11 6.17 -1.73
N ALA A 114 -13.69 7.34 -2.21
CA ALA A 114 -14.06 7.81 -3.56
C ALA A 114 -13.56 6.85 -4.65
N TRP A 115 -12.33 6.35 -4.50
CA TRP A 115 -11.74 5.41 -5.46
C TRP A 115 -12.47 4.06 -5.48
N SER A 116 -12.89 3.57 -4.31
CA SER A 116 -13.63 2.31 -4.19
C SER A 116 -14.96 2.34 -4.97
N ASP A 117 -15.71 3.43 -4.86
CA ASP A 117 -16.99 3.58 -5.59
C ASP A 117 -16.77 3.65 -7.11
N ILE A 118 -15.76 4.40 -7.55
CA ILE A 118 -15.41 4.52 -8.97
C ILE A 118 -14.96 3.15 -9.51
N ALA A 119 -14.11 2.46 -8.80
CA ALA A 119 -13.58 1.16 -9.21
C ALA A 119 -14.68 0.10 -9.33
N ARG A 120 -15.61 0.09 -8.37
CA ARG A 120 -16.78 -0.79 -8.39
C ARG A 120 -17.63 -0.55 -9.65
N ARG A 121 -17.88 0.72 -9.96
CA ARG A 121 -18.66 1.10 -11.14
C ARG A 121 -17.95 0.69 -12.43
N ILE A 122 -16.65 0.98 -12.54
CA ILE A 122 -15.83 0.61 -13.70
C ILE A 122 -15.81 -0.92 -13.86
N ALA A 123 -15.69 -1.67 -12.78
CA ALA A 123 -15.68 -3.14 -12.83
C ALA A 123 -17.02 -3.67 -13.38
N HIS A 124 -18.15 -3.16 -12.92
CA HIS A 124 -19.46 -3.54 -13.47
C HIS A 124 -19.61 -3.13 -14.94
N GLU A 125 -19.18 -1.94 -15.31
CA GLU A 125 -19.20 -1.47 -16.69
C GLU A 125 -18.25 -2.22 -17.64
N UNK A 126 -17.30 -2.75 -17.02
CA UNK A 126 -16.50 -3.42 -17.69
C UNK A 126 -16.84 -4.67 -17.98
N LYS A 127 -17.38 -5.33 -17.19
CA LYS A 127 -17.90 -6.70 -17.41
C LYS A 127 -19.05 -6.76 -18.43
N ASN A 128 -19.83 -5.73 -18.49
CA ASN A 128 -21.03 -5.71 -19.36
C ASN A 128 -20.74 -6.04 -20.82
N PRO A 129 -19.69 -5.50 -21.48
CA PRO A 129 -19.39 -5.88 -22.86
C PRO A 129 -18.66 -7.24 -22.99
N LEU A 130 -18.02 -7.75 -21.95
CA LEU A 130 -17.27 -9.01 -22.02
C LEU A 130 -18.20 -10.22 -22.19
N THR A 131 -19.29 -10.26 -21.43
CA THR A 131 -20.26 -11.36 -21.48
C THR A 131 -20.85 -11.57 -22.89
N PRO A 132 -21.37 -10.55 -23.60
CA PRO A 132 -21.86 -10.76 -24.97
C PRO A 132 -20.74 -11.12 -25.96
N ILE A 133 -19.51 -10.62 -25.80
CA ILE A 133 -18.39 -11.02 -26.68
C ILE A 133 -18.08 -12.52 -26.47
N GLN A 134 -18.02 -12.98 -25.23
CA GLN A 134 -17.79 -14.39 -24.90
C GLN A 134 -18.89 -15.28 -25.50
N LEU A 135 -20.15 -14.90 -25.32
CA LEU A 135 -21.30 -15.64 -25.89
C LEU A 135 -21.28 -15.65 -27.42
N ALA A 136 -20.94 -14.52 -28.06
CA ALA A 136 -20.82 -14.44 -29.52
C ALA A 136 -19.70 -15.35 -30.03
N SER A 137 -18.53 -15.34 -29.35
CA SER A 137 -17.39 -16.20 -29.70
C SER A 137 -17.74 -17.69 -29.58
N ASP A 138 -18.44 -18.06 -28.51
CA ASP A 138 -18.90 -19.45 -28.30
C ASP A 138 -19.89 -19.87 -29.38
N ARG A 139 -20.80 -18.99 -29.78
CA ARG A 139 -21.74 -19.24 -30.89
C ARG A 139 -21.04 -19.39 -32.25
N LEU A 140 -19.99 -18.56 -32.47
CA LEU A 140 -19.19 -18.68 -33.71
C LEU A 140 -18.53 -20.05 -33.80
N LEU A 141 -17.89 -20.53 -32.72
CA LEU A 141 -17.28 -21.86 -32.68
C LEU A 141 -18.30 -22.98 -32.95
N LYS A 142 -19.51 -22.85 -32.42
CA LYS A 142 -20.56 -23.90 -32.54
C LYS A 142 -21.30 -23.91 -33.85
N LYS A 143 -21.50 -22.75 -34.49
CA LYS A 143 -22.43 -22.61 -35.63
C LYS A 143 -21.81 -22.24 -36.97
N TYR A 144 -20.58 -21.67 -36.97
CA TYR A 144 -20.04 -21.04 -38.19
C TYR A 144 -18.64 -21.56 -38.54
N ARG A 145 -18.41 -22.85 -38.28
CA ARG A 145 -17.11 -23.48 -38.64
C ARG A 145 -16.99 -23.56 -40.17
N PRO A 146 -15.92 -23.07 -40.79
CA PRO A 146 -15.68 -23.22 -42.21
C PRO A 146 -15.58 -24.69 -42.64
N ASP A 147 -16.04 -24.99 -43.85
CA ASP A 147 -15.98 -26.34 -44.42
C ASP A 147 -14.54 -26.75 -44.78
N ASP A 148 -13.72 -25.80 -45.23
CA ASP A 148 -12.30 -26.05 -45.50
C ASP A 148 -11.55 -26.30 -44.22
N GLN A 149 -10.82 -27.38 -44.11
CA GLN A 149 -10.11 -27.82 -42.91
C GLN A 149 -9.03 -26.85 -42.46
N LYS A 150 -8.33 -26.21 -43.41
CA LYS A 150 -7.29 -25.21 -43.10
C LYS A 150 -7.94 -23.91 -42.60
N ALA A 151 -8.99 -23.46 -43.23
CA ALA A 151 -9.74 -22.29 -42.80
C ALA A 151 -10.40 -22.52 -41.43
N ALA A 152 -10.88 -23.72 -41.16
CA ALA A 152 -11.42 -24.10 -39.86
C ALA A 152 -10.38 -24.01 -38.68
N UNK A 153 -9.44 -24.19 -38.74
CA UNK A 153 -8.49 -24.14 -37.89
C UNK A 153 -8.13 -22.84 -37.49
N GLN A 154 -7.74 -22.14 -38.60
CA GLN A 154 -7.45 -20.72 -38.36
C GLN A 154 -8.63 -20.02 -37.67
N PHE A 155 -9.85 -20.30 -38.08
CA PHE A 155 -11.06 -19.76 -37.47
C PHE A 155 -11.11 -20.11 -35.95
N GLU A 156 -10.94 -21.40 -35.63
CA GLU A 156 -10.93 -21.85 -34.22
C GLU A 156 -9.83 -21.15 -33.42
N GLU A 157 -8.65 -20.99 -34.00
CA GLU A 157 -7.52 -20.31 -33.35
C GLU A 157 -7.89 -18.85 -33.03
N TYR A 158 -8.43 -18.12 -34.00
CA TYR A 158 -8.81 -16.71 -33.80
C TYR A 158 -9.91 -16.57 -32.74
N VAL A 159 -10.92 -17.43 -32.77
CA VAL A 159 -12.00 -17.36 -31.78
C VAL A 159 -11.47 -17.72 -30.37
N ARG A 160 -10.58 -18.70 -30.26
CA ARG A 160 -9.93 -19.05 -28.98
C ARG A 160 -9.06 -17.89 -28.44
N ILE A 161 -8.39 -17.16 -29.33
CA ILE A 161 -7.63 -15.96 -28.95
C ILE A 161 -8.59 -14.91 -28.38
N ILE A 162 -9.72 -14.65 -29.05
CA ILE A 162 -10.74 -13.70 -28.57
C ILE A 162 -11.27 -14.12 -27.19
N MET A 163 -11.64 -15.39 -27.02
CA MET A 163 -12.14 -15.90 -25.75
C MET A 163 -11.12 -15.74 -24.63
N ARG A 164 -9.85 -16.06 -24.91
CA ARG A 164 -8.77 -15.90 -23.94
C ARG A 164 -8.60 -14.44 -23.52
N GLN A 165 -8.62 -13.51 -24.49
CA GLN A 165 -8.48 -12.08 -24.19
C GLN A 165 -9.67 -11.56 -23.35
N VAL A 166 -10.89 -12.03 -23.62
CA VAL A 166 -12.07 -11.69 -22.84
C VAL A 166 -11.93 -12.18 -21.38
N ASP A 167 -11.45 -13.42 -21.20
CA ASP A 167 -11.20 -14.00 -19.87
C ASP A 167 -10.11 -13.23 -19.13
N ASP A 168 -9.04 -12.85 -19.83
CA ASP A 168 -7.93 -12.08 -19.25
C ASP A 168 -8.41 -10.68 -18.78
N ILE A 169 -9.20 -9.99 -19.60
CA ILE A 169 -9.80 -8.69 -19.21
C ILE A 169 -10.75 -8.89 -18.02
N GLY A 170 -11.56 -9.94 -18.05
CA GLY A 170 -12.48 -10.27 -16.96
C GLY A 170 -11.74 -10.41 -15.62
N ARG A 171 -10.66 -11.19 -15.61
CA ARG A 171 -9.83 -11.35 -14.42
C ARG A 171 -9.23 -10.03 -13.95
N MET A 172 -8.69 -9.21 -14.87
CA MET A 172 -8.14 -7.90 -14.56
C MET A 172 -9.18 -6.98 -13.90
N VAL A 173 -10.40 -6.98 -14.42
CA VAL A 173 -11.52 -6.21 -13.87
C VAL A 173 -11.91 -6.71 -12.48
N ASP A 174 -11.90 -8.03 -12.26
CA ASP A 174 -12.19 -8.63 -10.96
C ASP A 174 -11.13 -8.28 -9.91
N GLU A 175 -9.85 -8.39 -10.26
CA GLU A 175 -8.74 -8.01 -9.38
C GLU A 175 -8.78 -6.52 -9.02
N PHE A 176 -9.08 -5.66 -10.01
CA PHE A 176 -9.26 -4.23 -9.81
C PHE A 176 -10.40 -3.94 -8.81
N SER A 177 -11.54 -4.60 -9.01
CA SER A 177 -12.70 -4.44 -8.13
C SER A 177 -12.41 -4.93 -6.70
N ALA A 178 -11.70 -6.04 -6.57
CA ALA A 178 -11.29 -6.60 -5.28
C ALA A 178 -10.32 -5.66 -4.54
N PHE A 179 -9.31 -5.14 -5.26
CA PHE A 179 -8.37 -4.16 -4.72
C PHE A 179 -9.06 -2.90 -4.21
N ALA A 180 -10.01 -2.38 -5.00
CA ALA A 180 -10.74 -1.15 -4.64
C ALA A 180 -11.71 -1.35 -3.46
N ARG A 181 -12.20 -2.58 -3.27
CA ARG A 181 -13.17 -2.92 -2.21
C ARG A 181 -12.55 -3.54 -0.97
N MET A 182 -11.21 -3.52 -0.86
CA MET A 182 -10.58 -4.16 0.31
C MET A 182 -11.33 -3.79 1.60
N PRO A 183 -11.99 -4.76 2.27
CA PRO A 183 -12.69 -4.47 3.51
C PRO A 183 -11.69 -4.10 4.61
N GLN A 184 -12.20 -3.48 5.66
CA GLN A 184 -11.38 -3.31 6.85
C GLN A 184 -11.07 -4.70 7.43
N PRO A 185 -9.81 -4.97 7.83
CA PRO A 185 -9.46 -6.29 8.31
C PRO A 185 -10.22 -6.67 9.58
N GLU A 186 -10.68 -7.90 9.63
CA GLU A 186 -11.28 -8.50 10.83
C GLU A 186 -10.17 -9.13 11.67
N MET A 187 -9.58 -8.29 12.52
CA MET A 187 -8.39 -8.65 13.31
C MET A 187 -8.74 -9.61 14.45
N ASP A 188 -8.18 -10.82 14.42
CA ASP A 188 -8.31 -11.80 15.48
C ASP A 188 -6.98 -12.56 15.66
N ARG A 189 -6.87 -13.33 16.72
CA ARG A 189 -5.65 -14.06 17.06
C ARG A 189 -5.52 -15.32 16.21
N HIS A 190 -4.50 -15.41 15.37
CA HIS A 190 -4.26 -16.52 14.46
C HIS A 190 -2.79 -16.93 14.45
N SER A 191 -2.55 -18.22 14.21
CA SER A 191 -1.22 -18.77 13.97
C SER A 191 -0.85 -18.55 12.49
N LEU A 192 0.17 -17.74 12.24
CA LEU A 192 0.73 -17.54 10.89
C LEU A 192 1.27 -18.86 10.33
N LEU A 193 1.81 -19.73 11.18
CA LEU A 193 2.31 -21.05 10.77
C LEU A 193 1.19 -21.93 10.18
N GLU A 194 0.02 -21.92 10.81
CA GLU A 194 -1.15 -22.67 10.28
C GLU A 194 -1.60 -22.11 8.93
N ILE A 195 -1.61 -20.78 8.80
CA ILE A 195 -2.00 -20.10 7.55
C ILE A 195 -1.00 -20.46 6.44
N VAL A 196 0.30 -20.36 6.70
CA VAL A 196 1.35 -20.70 5.73
C VAL A 196 1.22 -22.17 5.29
N ASN A 197 1.11 -23.12 6.24
CA ASN A 197 0.96 -24.55 5.93
C ASN A 197 -0.29 -24.83 5.08
N GLY A 198 -1.38 -24.15 5.36
CA GLY A 198 -2.61 -24.26 4.57
C GLY A 198 -2.40 -23.80 3.12
N GLN A 199 -1.68 -22.70 2.91
CA GLN A 199 -1.39 -22.19 1.56
C GLN A 199 -0.43 -23.11 0.79
N ILE A 200 0.61 -23.61 1.45
CA ILE A 200 1.56 -24.56 0.84
C ILE A 200 0.81 -25.80 0.32
N SER A 201 -0.10 -26.33 1.12
CA SER A 201 -0.90 -27.51 0.74
C SER A 201 -1.74 -27.27 -0.52
N LEU A 202 -2.23 -26.05 -0.72
CA LEU A 202 -3.00 -25.68 -1.92
C LEU A 202 -2.14 -25.54 -3.17
N PHE A 203 -0.89 -25.09 -3.02
CA PHE A 203 0.02 -24.84 -4.15
C PHE A 203 0.91 -26.04 -4.50
N ALA A 204 0.97 -27.05 -3.64
CA ALA A 204 1.77 -28.24 -3.86
C ALA A 204 1.39 -28.92 -5.19
N SER A 205 2.35 -29.17 -6.03
CA SER A 205 2.19 -29.89 -7.31
C SER A 205 3.45 -30.69 -7.63
N LYS A 206 3.33 -31.65 -8.54
CA LYS A 206 4.46 -32.51 -8.95
C LYS A 206 5.58 -31.73 -9.67
N ASP A 207 5.21 -30.60 -10.27
CA ASP A 207 6.12 -29.82 -11.12
C ASP A 207 6.74 -28.61 -10.41
N LEU A 208 6.48 -28.43 -9.10
CA LEU A 208 6.99 -27.30 -8.33
C LEU A 208 7.44 -27.76 -6.95
N SER A 209 8.73 -27.59 -6.65
CA SER A 209 9.25 -27.85 -5.29
C SER A 209 8.87 -26.71 -4.35
N LEU A 210 8.24 -27.06 -3.24
CA LEU A 210 7.93 -26.12 -2.15
C LEU A 210 8.69 -26.55 -0.90
N ASP A 211 9.77 -25.86 -0.57
CA ASP A 211 10.61 -26.14 0.58
C ASP A 211 10.23 -25.20 1.72
N VAL A 212 10.01 -25.75 2.92
CA VAL A 212 9.60 -24.96 4.09
C VAL A 212 10.66 -25.08 5.18
N GLU A 213 11.19 -23.95 5.61
CA GLU A 213 12.17 -23.86 6.69
C GLU A 213 11.57 -23.03 7.84
N ILE A 214 11.48 -23.62 9.02
CA ILE A 214 11.00 -22.94 10.21
C ILE A 214 12.18 -22.89 11.20
N ASP A 215 12.57 -21.67 11.55
CA ASP A 215 13.76 -21.40 12.38
C ASP A 215 13.65 -22.10 13.75
N ASP A 216 12.51 -21.96 14.43
CA ASP A 216 12.21 -22.72 15.66
C ASP A 216 10.77 -23.17 15.66
N ALA A 217 10.57 -24.46 15.43
CA ALA A 217 9.23 -25.09 15.39
C ALA A 217 8.47 -25.02 16.72
N LYS A 218 9.16 -24.72 17.82
CA LYS A 218 8.55 -24.55 19.15
C LYS A 218 8.11 -23.12 19.43
N GLN A 219 8.50 -22.18 18.60
CA GLN A 219 8.16 -20.78 18.76
C GLN A 219 6.67 -20.53 18.44
N ASP A 220 6.06 -19.64 19.20
CA ASP A 220 4.69 -19.22 18.95
C ASP A 220 4.66 -18.17 17.83
N TYR A 221 4.25 -18.57 16.63
CA TYR A 221 4.07 -17.72 15.47
C TYR A 221 2.63 -17.14 15.44
N THR A 222 2.10 -16.78 16.59
CA THR A 222 0.73 -16.24 16.72
C THR A 222 0.77 -14.71 16.75
N THR A 223 -0.11 -14.08 15.96
CA THR A 223 -0.29 -12.64 15.95
C THR A 223 -1.77 -12.29 15.81
N ILE A 224 -2.10 -11.00 15.94
CA ILE A 224 -3.43 -10.47 15.66
C ILE A 224 -3.46 -10.07 14.19
N CYS A 225 -4.25 -10.78 13.39
CA CYS A 225 -4.34 -10.57 11.94
C CYS A 225 -5.69 -11.00 11.40
N ASP A 226 -6.01 -10.57 10.20
CA ASP A 226 -7.11 -11.11 9.39
C ASP A 226 -6.57 -12.31 8.60
N ALA A 227 -6.94 -13.52 8.99
CA ALA A 227 -6.47 -14.74 8.36
C ALA A 227 -6.85 -14.84 6.88
N GLY A 228 -7.99 -14.25 6.47
CA GLY A 228 -8.42 -14.20 5.07
C GLY A 228 -7.49 -13.35 4.22
N LEU A 229 -7.19 -12.14 4.70
CA LEU A 229 -6.28 -11.22 4.00
C LEU A 229 -4.85 -11.76 3.97
N VAL A 230 -4.37 -12.38 5.06
CA VAL A 230 -3.02 -13.00 5.07
C VAL A 230 -2.95 -14.15 4.06
N ARG A 231 -3.99 -15.00 3.99
CA ARG A 231 -4.07 -16.04 2.94
C ARG A 231 -4.03 -15.43 1.54
N GLN A 232 -4.74 -14.34 1.31
CA GLN A 232 -4.73 -13.63 0.02
C GLN A 232 -3.33 -13.10 -0.32
N ALA A 233 -2.61 -12.52 0.64
CA ALA A 233 -1.25 -12.04 0.44
C ALA A 233 -0.32 -13.18 0.02
N LEU A 234 -0.36 -14.31 0.74
CA LEU A 234 0.44 -15.50 0.42
C LEU A 234 0.08 -16.08 -0.95
N THR A 235 -1.22 -16.15 -1.27
CA THR A 235 -1.70 -16.60 -2.60
C THR A 235 -1.11 -15.74 -3.71
N ASN A 236 -1.14 -14.42 -3.56
CA ASN A 236 -0.59 -13.49 -4.56
C ASN A 236 0.92 -13.70 -4.76
N LEU A 237 1.66 -13.88 -3.66
CA LEU A 237 3.12 -14.09 -3.73
C LEU A 237 3.46 -15.44 -4.36
N LEU A 238 2.80 -16.51 -3.92
CA LEU A 238 3.02 -17.86 -4.46
C LEU A 238 2.66 -17.95 -5.94
N GLN A 239 1.54 -17.31 -6.34
CA GLN A 239 1.15 -17.26 -7.74
C GLN A 239 2.15 -16.45 -8.57
N ASN A 240 2.64 -15.31 -8.06
CA ASN A 240 3.65 -14.50 -8.73
C ASN A 240 4.94 -15.31 -8.96
N ALA A 241 5.41 -16.01 -7.94
CA ALA A 241 6.60 -16.87 -8.05
C ALA A 241 6.39 -17.99 -9.08
N LYS A 242 5.28 -18.73 -8.95
CA LYS A 242 4.92 -19.84 -9.86
C LYS A 242 4.86 -19.37 -11.31
N ASP A 243 4.14 -18.28 -11.58
CA ASP A 243 4.01 -17.73 -12.94
C ASP A 243 5.37 -17.31 -13.51
N SER A 244 6.21 -16.66 -12.69
CA SER A 244 7.56 -16.25 -13.11
C SER A 244 8.42 -17.46 -13.49
N LEU A 245 8.39 -18.51 -12.67
CA LEU A 245 9.13 -19.74 -12.92
C LEU A 245 8.67 -20.43 -14.21
N GLN A 246 7.36 -20.44 -14.48
CA GLN A 246 6.78 -21.01 -15.70
C GLN A 246 7.10 -20.16 -16.93
N GLU A 247 6.96 -18.84 -16.86
CA GLU A 247 7.21 -17.90 -17.97
C GLU A 247 8.67 -17.99 -18.44
N HIS A 248 9.61 -18.20 -17.53
CA HIS A 248 11.03 -18.29 -17.84
C HIS A 248 11.53 -19.74 -18.01
N HIS A 249 10.62 -20.72 -18.00
CA HIS A 249 10.92 -22.15 -18.23
C HIS A 249 12.06 -22.66 -17.33
N VAL A 250 12.02 -22.32 -16.03
CA VAL A 250 13.04 -22.77 -15.07
C VAL A 250 13.03 -24.29 -14.99
N ALA A 251 14.17 -24.94 -15.18
CA ALA A 251 14.28 -26.38 -15.33
C ALA A 251 13.89 -27.16 -14.06
N ALA A 252 14.17 -26.60 -12.89
CA ALA A 252 13.79 -27.20 -11.60
C ALA A 252 13.14 -26.10 -10.73
N PRO A 253 11.86 -25.76 -11.00
CA PRO A 253 11.22 -24.64 -10.32
C PRO A 253 11.05 -24.94 -8.82
N ALA A 254 11.51 -24.00 -7.98
CA ALA A 254 11.47 -24.14 -6.53
C ALA A 254 11.11 -22.80 -5.87
N ILE A 255 10.29 -22.88 -4.83
CA ILE A 255 9.98 -21.77 -3.95
C ILE A 255 10.32 -22.21 -2.53
N ARG A 256 11.14 -21.43 -1.85
CA ARG A 256 11.47 -21.64 -0.43
C ARG A 256 10.67 -20.65 0.42
N ILE A 257 10.05 -21.17 1.47
CA ILE A 257 9.33 -20.36 2.45
C ILE A 257 10.02 -20.55 3.79
N SER A 258 10.45 -19.48 4.42
CA SER A 258 11.03 -19.56 5.76
C SER A 258 10.26 -18.68 6.74
N MET A 259 10.23 -19.10 8.00
CA MET A 259 9.62 -18.35 9.09
C MET A 259 10.62 -18.16 10.22
N ALA A 260 10.74 -16.94 10.69
CA ALA A 260 11.61 -16.57 11.80
C ALA A 260 10.89 -15.55 12.69
N SER A 261 11.35 -15.42 13.93
CA SER A 261 10.88 -14.38 14.83
C SER A 261 12.08 -13.55 15.29
N GLU A 262 12.06 -12.25 15.05
CA GLU A 262 13.13 -11.30 15.34
C GLU A 262 12.53 -9.98 15.82
N ASP A 263 13.11 -9.42 16.90
CA ASP A 263 12.80 -8.06 17.38
C ASP A 263 11.29 -7.74 17.47
N ASP A 264 10.52 -8.61 18.11
CA ASP A 264 9.05 -8.48 18.24
C ASP A 264 8.27 -8.51 16.91
N MET A 265 8.88 -9.07 15.85
CA MET A 265 8.25 -9.27 14.55
C MET A 265 8.33 -10.74 14.14
N ILE A 266 7.28 -11.24 13.49
CA ILE A 266 7.29 -12.53 12.81
C ILE A 266 7.55 -12.27 11.33
N ALA A 267 8.63 -12.82 10.80
CA ALA A 267 9.00 -12.71 9.39
C ALA A 267 8.56 -13.99 8.64
N ILE A 268 7.87 -13.81 7.52
CA ILE A 268 7.58 -14.87 6.54
C ILE A 268 8.32 -14.45 5.26
N THR A 269 9.31 -15.24 4.86
CA THR A 269 10.12 -14.95 3.67
C THR A 269 9.84 -15.99 2.59
N LEU A 270 9.50 -15.51 1.39
CA LEU A 270 9.36 -16.34 0.19
C LEU A 270 10.52 -16.02 -0.76
N ALA A 271 11.21 -17.06 -1.22
CA ALA A 271 12.30 -16.92 -2.18
C ALA A 271 12.09 -17.93 -3.31
N ASP A 272 12.11 -17.46 -4.57
CA ASP A 272 12.06 -18.33 -5.73
C ASP A 272 13.45 -18.46 -6.38
N ASN A 273 13.61 -19.43 -7.29
CA ASN A 273 14.83 -19.60 -8.07
C ASN A 273 14.67 -19.16 -9.54
N GLY A 274 13.81 -18.17 -9.75
CA GLY A 274 13.58 -17.57 -11.07
C GLY A 274 14.58 -16.47 -11.43
N PRO A 275 14.23 -15.59 -12.36
CA PRO A 275 15.14 -14.50 -12.80
C PRO A 275 15.27 -13.36 -11.78
N GLY A 276 14.41 -13.33 -10.76
CA GLY A 276 14.38 -12.22 -9.79
C GLY A 276 13.58 -11.02 -10.27
N PHE A 277 13.66 -9.95 -9.51
CA PHE A 277 13.03 -8.68 -9.88
C PHE A 277 13.85 -7.97 -10.96
N PRO A 278 13.19 -7.19 -11.83
CA PRO A 278 13.90 -6.41 -12.86
C PRO A 278 14.82 -5.36 -12.24
N GLU A 279 15.82 -4.92 -13.00
CA GLU A 279 16.74 -3.85 -12.61
C GLU A 279 16.03 -2.49 -12.62
N MET A 280 15.24 -2.23 -11.60
CA MET A 280 14.53 -0.97 -11.40
C MET A 280 14.35 -0.71 -9.90
N ASP A 281 13.88 0.47 -9.55
CA ASP A 281 13.53 0.81 -8.18
C ASP A 281 12.44 -0.16 -7.68
N LEU A 282 12.78 -0.98 -6.70
CA LEU A 282 11.84 -1.97 -6.13
C LEU A 282 10.60 -1.31 -5.51
N GLY A 283 10.72 -0.07 -5.05
CA GLY A 283 9.58 0.69 -4.55
C GLY A 283 8.50 0.89 -5.61
N LYS A 284 8.89 1.06 -6.86
CA LYS A 284 7.94 1.21 -7.98
C LYS A 284 7.13 -0.06 -8.24
N LEU A 285 7.67 -1.24 -7.91
CA LEU A 285 6.93 -2.51 -8.06
C LEU A 285 5.75 -2.62 -7.08
N LEU A 286 5.73 -1.80 -6.03
CA LEU A 286 4.64 -1.74 -5.07
C LEU A 286 3.51 -0.81 -5.52
N GLU A 287 3.76 0.02 -6.54
CA GLU A 287 2.74 0.91 -7.10
C GLU A 287 1.72 0.09 -7.92
N PRO A 288 0.43 0.37 -7.79
CA PRO A 288 -0.58 -0.32 -8.60
C PRO A 288 -0.34 -0.15 -10.10
N TYR A 289 -0.59 -1.20 -10.86
CA TYR A 289 -0.45 -1.29 -12.33
C TYR A 289 0.99 -1.30 -12.83
N VAL A 290 1.98 -1.32 -11.98
CA VAL A 290 3.38 -1.50 -12.39
C VAL A 290 3.66 -2.99 -12.57
N THR A 291 3.99 -3.41 -13.78
CA THR A 291 4.33 -4.80 -14.10
C THR A 291 5.30 -4.86 -15.27
N THR A 292 6.23 -5.77 -15.21
CA THR A 292 7.13 -6.10 -16.32
C THR A 292 6.69 -7.37 -17.06
N ARG A 293 5.63 -8.03 -16.56
CA ARG A 293 5.11 -9.28 -17.09
C ARG A 293 4.04 -9.01 -18.15
N GLN A 294 4.07 -9.76 -19.25
CA GLN A 294 3.13 -9.58 -20.36
C GLN A 294 1.67 -9.81 -19.96
N LYS A 295 1.42 -10.69 -18.99
CA LYS A 295 0.07 -11.04 -18.52
C LYS A 295 -0.20 -10.60 -17.09
N GLY A 296 0.66 -9.78 -16.51
CA GLY A 296 0.51 -9.30 -15.14
C GLY A 296 -0.39 -8.06 -15.07
N THR A 297 -1.27 -8.01 -14.09
CA THR A 297 -2.12 -6.84 -13.82
C THR A 297 -1.38 -5.71 -13.10
N GLY A 298 -0.24 -6.04 -12.46
CA GLY A 298 0.50 -5.11 -11.62
C GLY A 298 -0.20 -4.78 -10.30
N LEU A 299 -1.21 -5.55 -9.90
CA LEU A 299 -1.94 -5.33 -8.65
C LEU A 299 -1.48 -6.25 -7.51
N GLY A 300 -0.90 -7.40 -7.83
CA GLY A 300 -0.57 -8.41 -6.82
C GLY A 300 0.30 -7.91 -5.68
N LEU A 301 1.44 -7.27 -5.98
CA LEU A 301 2.34 -6.73 -4.94
C LEU A 301 1.73 -5.53 -4.22
N ALA A 302 0.98 -4.68 -4.92
CA ALA A 302 0.26 -3.55 -4.32
C ALA A 302 -0.78 -4.04 -3.29
N ILE A 303 -1.51 -5.13 -3.62
CA ILE A 303 -2.45 -5.78 -2.71
C ILE A 303 -1.71 -6.29 -1.45
N VAL A 304 -0.58 -6.98 -1.63
CA VAL A 304 0.22 -7.50 -0.51
C VAL A 304 0.73 -6.34 0.37
N SER A 305 1.28 -5.30 -0.24
CA SER A 305 1.75 -4.12 0.48
C SER A 305 0.63 -3.49 1.33
N LYS A 306 -0.56 -3.34 0.74
CA LYS A 306 -1.72 -2.79 1.43
C LYS A 306 -2.17 -3.69 2.60
N ILE A 307 -2.19 -5.00 2.40
CA ILE A 307 -2.52 -5.95 3.48
C ILE A 307 -1.52 -5.78 4.63
N MET A 308 -0.22 -5.72 4.32
CA MET A 308 0.81 -5.54 5.35
C MET A 308 0.64 -4.22 6.12
N GLU A 309 0.39 -3.12 5.42
CA GLU A 309 0.10 -1.81 6.05
C GLU A 309 -1.10 -1.91 7.02
N ASP A 310 -2.18 -2.54 6.58
CA ASP A 310 -3.41 -2.67 7.38
C ASP A 310 -3.21 -3.55 8.62
N HIS A 311 -2.17 -4.40 8.62
CA HIS A 311 -1.77 -5.24 9.76
C HIS A 311 -0.65 -4.59 10.61
N GLY A 312 -0.25 -3.35 10.32
CA GLY A 312 0.86 -2.68 11.03
C GLY A 312 2.22 -3.32 10.77
N GLY A 313 2.30 -4.15 9.73
CA GLY A 313 3.52 -4.82 9.30
C GLY A 313 4.21 -4.10 8.15
N ASN A 314 5.22 -4.72 7.58
CA ASN A 314 5.87 -4.19 6.38
C ASN A 314 6.25 -5.31 5.41
N MET A 315 6.50 -4.94 4.16
CA MET A 315 6.97 -5.83 3.10
C MET A 315 8.30 -5.33 2.56
N GLN A 316 9.25 -6.24 2.39
CA GLN A 316 10.55 -5.96 1.82
C GLN A 316 10.77 -6.84 0.58
N LEU A 317 11.24 -6.23 -0.50
CA LEU A 317 11.61 -6.93 -1.72
C LEU A 317 13.13 -7.01 -1.82
N GLY A 318 13.63 -8.11 -2.31
CA GLY A 318 15.07 -8.34 -2.44
C GLY A 318 15.41 -9.40 -3.46
N LYS A 319 16.68 -9.79 -3.45
CA LYS A 319 17.20 -10.85 -4.31
C LYS A 319 17.51 -12.08 -3.45
N ALA A 320 17.07 -13.24 -3.89
CA ALA A 320 17.37 -14.51 -3.21
C ALA A 320 18.82 -14.93 -3.42
N ASP A 321 19.38 -15.67 -2.47
CA ASP A 321 20.70 -16.28 -2.61
C ASP A 321 20.71 -17.27 -3.78
N GLY A 322 21.60 -17.06 -4.73
CA GLY A 322 21.65 -17.86 -5.96
C GLY A 322 20.82 -17.30 -7.12
N GLY A 323 20.22 -16.13 -6.95
CA GLY A 323 19.33 -15.49 -7.93
C GLY A 323 17.87 -15.61 -7.50
N GLY A 324 16.95 -15.13 -8.30
CA GLY A 324 15.53 -15.20 -7.97
C GLY A 324 15.01 -14.03 -7.14
N ALA A 325 13.70 -13.97 -6.97
CA ALA A 325 13.08 -12.93 -6.16
C ALA A 325 12.94 -13.37 -4.69
N LEU A 326 13.08 -12.40 -3.80
CA LEU A 326 12.86 -12.59 -2.37
C LEU A 326 11.83 -11.57 -1.90
N VAL A 327 10.80 -12.04 -1.19
CA VAL A 327 9.80 -11.18 -0.54
C VAL A 327 9.71 -11.56 0.93
N CYS A 328 9.91 -10.58 1.81
CA CYS A 328 9.81 -10.76 3.26
C CYS A 328 8.61 -9.96 3.78
N LEU A 329 7.67 -10.64 4.46
CA LEU A 329 6.54 -10.05 5.15
C LEU A 329 6.81 -10.08 6.65
N LYS A 330 6.79 -8.92 7.30
CA LYS A 330 7.03 -8.81 8.75
C LYS A 330 5.74 -8.37 9.47
N PHE A 331 5.24 -9.21 10.36
CA PHE A 331 4.05 -8.96 11.17
C PHE A 331 4.47 -8.65 12.61
N PRO A 332 3.88 -7.64 13.26
CA PRO A 332 4.19 -7.36 14.68
C PRO A 332 3.66 -8.48 15.58
N ILE A 333 4.45 -8.86 16.59
CA ILE A 333 3.99 -9.76 17.64
C ILE A 333 3.19 -8.94 18.64
N HIS A 334 1.87 -9.10 18.64
CA HIS A 334 1.00 -8.45 19.61
C HIS A 334 0.92 -9.30 20.86
N THR A 335 1.65 -8.90 21.91
CA THR A 335 1.53 -9.52 23.23
C THR A 335 0.36 -8.91 23.99
N THR A 336 -0.57 -9.74 24.42
CA THR A 336 -1.68 -9.31 25.28
C THR A 336 -1.12 -8.95 26.67
N THR A 337 -1.17 -7.69 27.03
CA THR A 337 -0.88 -7.32 28.43
C THR A 337 -2.00 -7.81 29.36
N ARG A 338 -1.64 -8.07 30.62
CA ARG A 338 -2.49 -8.64 31.68
C ARG A 338 -3.85 -7.93 31.91
N ASN A 339 -4.08 -6.78 31.27
CA ASN A 339 -5.28 -5.94 31.43
C ASN A 339 -6.16 -5.87 30.16
N GLY A 340 -5.97 -6.74 29.18
CA GLY A 340 -6.87 -6.87 28.02
C GLY A 340 -6.84 -5.70 27.02
N LYS A 341 -5.84 -4.84 27.09
CA LYS A 341 -5.61 -3.84 26.03
C LYS A 341 -4.47 -4.30 25.11
N ILE A 342 -4.74 -4.27 23.84
CA ILE A 342 -3.77 -4.53 22.77
C ILE A 342 -2.79 -3.35 22.72
N ILE A 343 -1.49 -3.60 22.83
CA ILE A 343 -0.43 -2.62 22.62
C ILE A 343 0.36 -3.08 21.39
#